data_14dfec9c846308da3dd2c512de0c6508
#
_entry.id   14dfec9c846308da3dd2c512de0c6508
#
_cell.length_a   1.000
_cell.length_b   1.000
_cell.length_c   1.000
_cell.angle_alpha   90.00
_cell.angle_beta   90.00
_cell.angle_gamma   90.00
#
_symmetry.space_group_name_H-M   'P 1'
#
loop_
_entity.id
_entity.type
_entity.pdbx_description
1 polymer ?
#
loop_
_entity_poly.entity_id
_entity_poly.type
_entity_poly.pdbx_seq_one_letter_code
_entity_poly.pdbx_strand_id
1 'polypeptide(L)'
;QEVERLGRTEEKVGCWNHDLRQFVYKTRVTNKYKDTIRVETYQWMESFCKGNPKGVMNYFKRFNYIVADEYHYLLTDAAINKYIDLSYMTLNELTKYRPVIFMSATAHPFFHRWRDETNEALPENYYHIPSDYSYVERAVFYWTDAEEIKIIRQEARRGKVLVFVDRMSRIRKLVKELEDEFTGEIATACSPYRPEAREFDGLEEVLQDGKLRKRITIVTTVFYNGVNIKDPELICIISRLWDPIVNAQILGRKQTGHLRSVL
;
A
#
# COMPACT_ATOMS: atom_id res chain seq x y z
N GLN A 1 -8.19 -12.12 1.10
CA GLN A 1 -7.47 -13.30 0.58
C GLN A 1 -6.39 -13.78 1.56
N GLU A 2 -5.50 -12.93 2.04
CA GLU A 2 -4.50 -13.28 3.06
C GLU A 2 -5.13 -13.63 4.41
N VAL A 3 -6.20 -12.95 4.75
CA VAL A 3 -7.01 -13.17 5.96
C VAL A 3 -7.69 -14.55 5.95
N GLU A 4 -8.25 -14.98 4.83
CA GLU A 4 -8.80 -16.33 4.64
C GLU A 4 -7.71 -17.39 4.67
N ARG A 5 -6.58 -17.13 4.04
CA ARG A 5 -5.41 -18.02 4.01
C ARG A 5 -4.82 -18.29 5.38
N LEU A 6 -4.92 -17.33 6.31
CA LEU A 6 -4.46 -17.46 7.70
C LEU A 6 -5.56 -17.97 8.66
N GLY A 7 -6.72 -18.41 8.14
CA GLY A 7 -7.81 -18.92 8.98
C GLY A 7 -8.49 -17.85 9.84
N ARG A 8 -8.37 -16.58 9.45
CA ARG A 8 -9.01 -15.44 10.09
C ARG A 8 -10.47 -15.37 9.65
N THR A 9 -11.38 -15.35 10.61
CA THR A 9 -12.80 -15.12 10.38
C THR A 9 -13.22 -13.79 10.97
N GLU A 10 -14.02 -13.03 10.26
CA GLU A 10 -14.57 -11.76 10.71
C GLU A 10 -16.03 -11.97 11.17
N GLU A 11 -16.30 -11.57 12.39
CA GLU A 11 -17.64 -11.60 12.97
C GLU A 11 -18.04 -10.16 13.37
N LYS A 12 -19.24 -9.74 12.97
CA LYS A 12 -19.80 -8.47 13.42
C LYS A 12 -20.37 -8.66 14.82
N VAL A 13 -19.70 -8.10 15.80
CA VAL A 13 -20.15 -8.12 17.19
C VAL A 13 -20.72 -6.77 17.54
N GLY A 14 -21.98 -6.77 17.96
CA GLY A 14 -22.64 -5.57 18.49
C GLY A 14 -22.06 -5.20 19.86
N CYS A 15 -21.72 -3.94 20.06
CA CYS A 15 -21.33 -3.41 21.35
C CYS A 15 -21.96 -2.02 21.59
N TRP A 16 -22.25 -1.72 22.86
CA TRP A 16 -22.73 -0.42 23.24
C TRP A 16 -21.58 0.60 23.25
N ASN A 17 -21.72 1.68 22.50
CA ASN A 17 -20.79 2.80 22.54
C ASN A 17 -21.30 3.86 23.51
N HIS A 18 -20.63 4.02 24.66
CA HIS A 18 -21.04 4.95 25.72
C HIS A 18 -20.92 6.42 25.29
N ASP A 19 -19.97 6.77 24.44
CA ASP A 19 -19.77 8.15 24.00
C ASP A 19 -20.86 8.59 23.02
N LEU A 20 -21.26 7.69 22.11
CA LEU A 20 -22.31 7.94 21.13
C LEU A 20 -23.71 7.58 21.63
N ARG A 21 -23.83 6.95 22.81
CA ARG A 21 -25.10 6.46 23.41
C ARG A 21 -25.94 5.61 22.43
N GLN A 22 -25.27 4.80 21.63
CA GLN A 22 -25.91 3.93 20.62
C GLN A 22 -25.24 2.58 20.52
N PHE A 23 -26.00 1.61 19.98
CA PHE A 23 -25.47 0.29 19.67
C PHE A 23 -24.69 0.35 18.36
N VAL A 24 -23.40 -0.02 18.38
CA VAL A 24 -22.55 -0.05 17.18
C VAL A 24 -22.05 -1.47 16.93
N TYR A 25 -21.89 -1.83 15.68
CA TYR A 25 -21.29 -3.10 15.32
C TYR A 25 -19.80 -2.89 15.08
N LYS A 26 -18.97 -3.66 15.76
CA LYS A 26 -17.54 -3.74 15.53
C LYS A 26 -17.23 -5.09 14.89
N THR A 27 -16.38 -5.08 13.90
CA THR A 27 -15.86 -6.32 13.33
C THR A 27 -14.91 -6.96 14.35
N ARG A 28 -15.32 -8.12 14.87
CA ARG A 28 -14.44 -8.96 15.68
C ARG A 28 -13.73 -9.93 14.75
N VAL A 29 -12.43 -9.86 14.73
CA VAL A 29 -11.61 -10.79 13.97
C VAL A 29 -11.23 -11.93 14.90
N THR A 30 -11.68 -13.15 14.58
CA THR A 30 -11.24 -14.37 15.21
C THR A 30 -10.25 -15.07 14.29
N ASN A 31 -9.12 -15.48 14.80
CA ASN A 31 -8.11 -16.22 14.05
C ASN A 31 -8.11 -17.66 14.53
N LYS A 32 -8.30 -18.62 13.61
CA LYS A 32 -8.22 -20.06 13.88
C LYS A 32 -6.87 -20.47 14.51
N TYR A 33 -5.82 -19.70 14.19
CA TYR A 33 -4.46 -19.90 14.71
C TYR A 33 -4.08 -18.85 15.76
N LYS A 34 -5.05 -18.33 16.53
CA LYS A 34 -4.90 -17.23 17.50
C LYS A 34 -3.71 -17.39 18.44
N ASP A 35 -3.39 -18.61 18.81
CA ASP A 35 -2.28 -18.92 19.72
C ASP A 35 -0.96 -19.23 18.98
N THR A 36 -1.01 -19.44 17.66
CA THR A 36 0.14 -19.81 16.82
C THR A 36 0.60 -18.64 15.96
N ILE A 37 -0.36 -17.93 15.31
CA ILE A 37 -0.08 -16.81 14.42
C ILE A 37 -0.86 -15.60 14.90
N ARG A 38 -0.16 -14.50 15.12
CA ARG A 38 -0.74 -13.21 15.45
C ARG A 38 -0.35 -12.18 14.39
N VAL A 39 -1.33 -11.47 13.86
CA VAL A 39 -1.11 -10.40 12.89
C VAL A 39 -1.51 -9.08 13.53
N GLU A 40 -0.57 -8.14 13.55
CA GLU A 40 -0.76 -6.79 14.10
C GLU A 40 -0.21 -5.75 13.12
N THR A 41 -0.69 -4.52 13.21
CA THR A 41 -0.16 -3.40 12.42
C THR A 41 1.00 -2.72 13.14
N TYR A 42 1.85 -2.00 12.40
CA TYR A 42 2.88 -1.14 12.99
C TYR A 42 2.27 -0.08 13.91
N GLN A 43 1.14 0.51 13.52
CA GLN A 43 0.43 1.51 14.34
C GLN A 43 -0.08 0.91 15.65
N TRP A 44 -0.51 -0.37 15.65
CA TRP A 44 -0.85 -1.07 16.89
C TRP A 44 0.39 -1.22 17.78
N MET A 45 1.52 -1.63 17.23
CA MET A 45 2.79 -1.76 17.97
C MET A 45 3.22 -0.42 18.56
N GLU A 46 3.16 0.67 17.79
CA GLU A 46 3.46 2.03 18.25
C GLU A 46 2.56 2.46 19.42
N SER A 47 1.26 2.21 19.31
CA SER A 47 0.30 2.52 20.36
C SER A 47 0.56 1.70 21.62
N PHE A 48 0.92 0.44 21.46
CA PHE A 48 1.27 -0.45 22.57
C PHE A 48 2.58 -0.02 23.23
N CYS A 49 3.60 0.35 22.45
CA CYS A 49 4.86 0.88 22.98
C CYS A 49 4.67 2.13 23.82
N LYS A 50 3.81 3.06 23.40
CA LYS A 50 3.49 4.28 24.17
C LYS A 50 2.81 3.96 25.50
N GLY A 51 1.84 3.06 25.48
CA GLY A 51 1.08 2.72 26.68
C GLY A 51 1.82 1.81 27.65
N ASN A 52 2.67 0.91 27.14
CA ASN A 52 3.35 -0.09 27.95
C ASN A 52 4.69 -0.56 27.30
N PRO A 53 5.76 0.25 27.36
CA PRO A 53 7.03 -0.08 26.72
C PRO A 53 7.66 -1.41 27.18
N LYS A 54 7.50 -1.74 28.46
CA LYS A 54 8.00 -3.02 29.01
C LYS A 54 7.12 -4.20 28.59
N GLY A 55 5.83 -3.99 28.50
CA GLY A 55 4.85 -5.00 28.09
C GLY A 55 5.00 -5.43 26.64
N VAL A 56 5.42 -4.53 25.76
CA VAL A 56 5.60 -4.84 24.33
C VAL A 56 6.67 -5.91 24.14
N MET A 57 7.81 -5.81 24.83
CA MET A 57 8.87 -6.81 24.77
C MET A 57 8.40 -8.17 25.29
N ASN A 58 7.68 -8.19 26.41
CA ASN A 58 7.14 -9.43 26.98
C ASN A 58 6.07 -10.04 26.06
N TYR A 59 5.29 -9.21 25.37
CA TYR A 59 4.32 -9.68 24.38
C TYR A 59 5.00 -10.40 23.23
N PHE A 60 6.00 -9.78 22.59
CA PHE A 60 6.67 -10.36 21.43
C PHE A 60 7.57 -11.54 21.76
N LYS A 61 8.17 -11.59 22.95
CA LYS A 61 8.99 -12.73 23.40
C LYS A 61 8.21 -14.07 23.53
N ARG A 62 6.88 -14.03 23.44
CA ARG A 62 6.05 -15.26 23.42
C ARG A 62 6.09 -15.98 22.06
N PHE A 63 6.48 -15.29 21.01
CA PHE A 63 6.54 -15.85 19.66
C PHE A 63 7.95 -16.33 19.34
N ASN A 64 8.05 -17.44 18.62
CA ASN A 64 9.32 -18.01 18.20
C ASN A 64 9.97 -17.20 17.06
N TYR A 65 9.14 -16.63 16.19
CA TYR A 65 9.54 -15.81 15.05
C TYR A 65 8.70 -14.54 14.98
N ILE A 66 9.30 -13.49 14.51
CA ILE A 66 8.62 -12.21 14.23
C ILE A 66 8.85 -11.90 12.76
N VAL A 67 7.79 -11.62 12.02
CA VAL A 67 7.87 -11.21 10.63
C VAL A 67 7.41 -9.76 10.54
N ALA A 68 8.33 -8.89 10.14
CA ALA A 68 8.08 -7.48 9.86
C ALA A 68 7.86 -7.35 8.35
N ASP A 69 6.60 -7.52 7.91
CA ASP A 69 6.23 -7.41 6.51
C ASP A 69 6.13 -5.95 6.10
N GLU A 70 6.42 -5.66 4.83
CA GLU A 70 6.47 -4.30 4.27
C GLU A 70 7.29 -3.33 5.15
N TYR A 71 8.42 -3.79 5.66
CA TYR A 71 9.22 -3.01 6.61
C TYR A 71 9.78 -1.69 6.02
N HIS A 72 9.74 -1.51 4.69
CA HIS A 72 10.03 -0.23 4.05
C HIS A 72 9.13 0.91 4.59
N TYR A 73 7.95 0.58 5.14
CA TYR A 73 7.10 1.51 5.87
C TYR A 73 7.88 2.31 6.92
N LEU A 74 8.84 1.69 7.59
CA LEU A 74 9.67 2.36 8.59
C LEU A 74 10.52 3.53 8.02
N LEU A 75 10.68 3.59 6.71
CA LEU A 75 11.36 4.68 6.00
C LEU A 75 10.37 5.62 5.31
N THR A 76 9.46 5.05 4.54
CA THR A 76 8.56 5.85 3.68
C THR A 76 7.62 6.73 4.47
N ASP A 77 7.16 6.24 5.62
CA ASP A 77 6.21 6.95 6.47
C ASP A 77 6.88 7.79 7.57
N ALA A 78 8.23 7.78 7.67
CA ALA A 78 8.96 8.53 8.69
C ALA A 78 8.69 10.05 8.64
N ALA A 79 8.39 10.60 7.48
CA ALA A 79 8.04 12.00 7.33
C ALA A 79 6.61 12.35 7.83
N ILE A 80 5.73 11.35 7.94
CA ILE A 80 4.30 11.53 8.25
C ILE A 80 3.99 11.02 9.65
N ASN A 81 4.55 9.86 10.01
CA ASN A 81 4.32 9.20 11.29
C ASN A 81 5.46 9.47 12.28
N LYS A 82 5.21 10.39 13.21
CA LYS A 82 6.19 10.78 14.25
C LYS A 82 6.53 9.70 15.29
N TYR A 83 5.93 8.54 15.22
CA TYR A 83 6.12 7.44 16.16
C TYR A 83 6.71 6.18 15.53
N ILE A 84 7.09 6.28 14.29
CA ILE A 84 7.63 5.16 13.51
C ILE A 84 8.95 4.62 14.09
N ASP A 85 9.71 5.51 14.73
CA ASP A 85 10.91 5.18 15.48
C ASP A 85 10.66 4.15 16.59
N LEU A 86 9.49 4.19 17.24
CA LEU A 86 9.13 3.18 18.25
C LEU A 86 9.04 1.79 17.66
N SER A 87 8.47 1.66 16.46
CA SER A 87 8.42 0.39 15.75
C SER A 87 9.81 -0.09 15.38
N TYR A 88 10.64 0.78 14.81
CA TYR A 88 12.01 0.45 14.43
C TYR A 88 12.84 0.01 15.64
N MET A 89 12.87 0.81 16.71
CA MET A 89 13.62 0.51 17.92
C MET A 89 13.16 -0.80 18.58
N THR A 90 11.85 -1.05 18.60
CA THR A 90 11.28 -2.27 19.16
C THR A 90 11.71 -3.49 18.36
N LEU A 91 11.60 -3.46 17.04
CA LEU A 91 12.01 -4.56 16.18
C LEU A 91 13.52 -4.83 16.30
N ASN A 92 14.32 -3.77 16.31
CA ASN A 92 15.76 -3.89 16.48
C ASN A 92 16.14 -4.49 17.85
N GLU A 93 15.49 -4.08 18.92
CA GLU A 93 15.70 -4.67 20.24
C GLU A 93 15.29 -6.16 20.29
N LEU A 94 14.19 -6.52 19.60
CA LEU A 94 13.71 -7.89 19.54
C LEU A 94 14.68 -8.83 18.83
N THR A 95 15.51 -8.36 17.90
CA THR A 95 16.53 -9.21 17.23
C THR A 95 17.52 -9.83 18.21
N LYS A 96 17.71 -9.24 19.38
CA LYS A 96 18.58 -9.78 20.45
C LYS A 96 17.98 -11.01 21.14
N TYR A 97 16.68 -11.25 20.99
CA TYR A 97 15.96 -12.29 21.73
C TYR A 97 15.28 -13.32 20.85
N ARG A 98 14.90 -12.93 19.61
CA ARG A 98 14.15 -13.77 18.67
C ARG A 98 14.60 -13.50 17.24
N PRO A 99 14.51 -14.47 16.34
CA PRO A 99 14.65 -14.23 14.92
C PRO A 99 13.57 -13.25 14.45
N VAL A 100 13.99 -12.13 13.87
CA VAL A 100 13.12 -11.14 13.21
C VAL A 100 13.41 -11.20 11.72
N ILE A 101 12.38 -11.48 10.94
CA ILE A 101 12.45 -11.56 9.48
C ILE A 101 11.87 -10.25 8.93
N PHE A 102 12.70 -9.46 8.30
CA PHE A 102 12.29 -8.24 7.63
C PHE A 102 11.99 -8.55 6.17
N MET A 103 10.79 -8.24 5.71
CA MET A 103 10.33 -8.52 4.35
C MET A 103 9.85 -7.23 3.67
N SER A 104 10.24 -7.02 2.43
CA SER A 104 9.71 -5.95 1.61
C SER A 104 10.01 -6.21 0.14
N ALA A 105 9.07 -5.86 -0.73
CA ALA A 105 9.29 -5.86 -2.17
C ALA A 105 10.27 -4.76 -2.62
N THR A 106 10.51 -3.74 -1.78
CA THR A 106 11.33 -2.56 -2.08
C THR A 106 12.40 -2.29 -1.02
N ALA A 107 12.90 -3.35 -0.40
CA ALA A 107 13.89 -3.29 0.68
C ALA A 107 15.27 -2.80 0.25
N HIS A 108 15.61 -2.99 -1.00
CA HIS A 108 16.94 -2.74 -1.55
C HIS A 108 17.52 -1.33 -1.25
N PRO A 109 16.78 -0.22 -1.41
CA PRO A 109 17.29 1.11 -1.07
C PRO A 109 17.66 1.28 0.41
N PHE A 110 16.90 0.62 1.31
CA PHE A 110 17.19 0.65 2.76
C PHE A 110 18.54 0.01 3.06
N PHE A 111 18.80 -1.18 2.54
CA PHE A 111 20.04 -1.89 2.82
C PHE A 111 21.25 -1.23 2.18
N HIS A 112 21.10 -0.62 1.00
CA HIS A 112 22.16 0.17 0.40
C HIS A 112 22.52 1.37 1.28
N ARG A 113 21.54 2.11 1.74
CA ARG A 113 21.76 3.25 2.63
C ARG A 113 22.39 2.82 3.94
N TRP A 114 21.89 1.74 4.56
CA TRP A 114 22.48 1.20 5.79
C TRP A 114 23.94 0.80 5.59
N ARG A 115 24.26 0.10 4.53
CA ARG A 115 25.65 -0.24 4.18
C ARG A 115 26.51 0.99 3.97
N ASP A 116 26.01 1.98 3.24
CA ASP A 116 26.75 3.20 2.93
C ASP A 116 27.01 4.05 4.19
N GLU A 117 26.05 4.08 5.13
CA GLU A 117 26.17 4.81 6.41
C GLU A 117 27.04 4.07 7.43
N THR A 118 27.01 2.75 7.46
CA THR A 118 27.75 1.95 8.46
C THR A 118 29.08 1.42 7.94
N ASN A 119 29.30 1.44 6.63
CA ASN A 119 30.43 0.83 5.95
C ASN A 119 30.56 -0.69 6.25
N GLU A 120 29.46 -1.33 6.60
CA GLU A 120 29.39 -2.76 6.89
C GLU A 120 28.92 -3.54 5.68
N ALA A 121 29.37 -4.80 5.55
CA ALA A 121 28.84 -5.71 4.56
C ALA A 121 27.36 -6.03 4.85
N LEU A 122 26.60 -6.35 3.79
CA LEU A 122 25.24 -6.85 4.00
C LEU A 122 25.26 -8.09 4.91
N PRO A 123 24.27 -8.25 5.81
CA PRO A 123 24.19 -9.41 6.66
C PRO A 123 24.26 -10.73 5.88
N GLU A 124 24.89 -11.76 6.42
CA GLU A 124 24.99 -13.11 5.78
C GLU A 124 23.62 -13.70 5.44
N ASN A 125 22.60 -13.32 6.21
CA ASN A 125 21.20 -13.74 6.04
C ASN A 125 20.34 -12.74 5.24
N TYR A 126 20.96 -11.89 4.42
CA TYR A 126 20.26 -11.05 3.47
C TYR A 126 19.97 -11.82 2.19
N TYR A 127 18.70 -11.91 1.84
CA TYR A 127 18.23 -12.58 0.61
C TYR A 127 17.58 -11.56 -0.29
N HIS A 128 18.16 -11.34 -1.47
CA HIS A 128 17.59 -10.51 -2.52
C HIS A 128 16.98 -11.39 -3.59
N ILE A 129 15.66 -11.28 -3.77
CA ILE A 129 14.95 -11.90 -4.89
C ILE A 129 14.76 -10.81 -5.94
N PRO A 130 15.39 -10.91 -7.11
CA PRO A 130 15.25 -9.92 -8.17
C PRO A 130 13.78 -9.76 -8.58
N SER A 131 13.32 -8.52 -8.71
CA SER A 131 11.98 -8.24 -9.23
C SER A 131 11.96 -8.53 -10.73
N ASP A 132 10.94 -9.26 -11.17
CA ASP A 132 10.69 -9.50 -12.58
C ASP A 132 9.72 -8.44 -13.12
N TYR A 133 10.24 -7.55 -13.95
CA TYR A 133 9.46 -6.52 -14.66
C TYR A 133 9.31 -6.84 -16.16
N SER A 134 9.53 -8.09 -16.60
CA SER A 134 9.41 -8.50 -18.01
C SER A 134 8.01 -8.26 -18.59
N TYR A 135 7.00 -8.14 -17.74
CA TYR A 135 5.64 -7.79 -18.14
C TYR A 135 5.45 -6.31 -18.50
N VAL A 136 6.43 -5.44 -18.20
CA VAL A 136 6.44 -4.02 -18.59
C VAL A 136 7.09 -3.90 -19.96
N GLU A 137 6.29 -3.62 -20.99
CA GLU A 137 6.79 -3.52 -22.37
C GLU A 137 7.62 -2.25 -22.57
N ARG A 138 7.22 -1.15 -21.95
CA ARG A 138 7.82 0.15 -22.18
C ARG A 138 7.63 1.08 -20.98
N ALA A 139 8.68 1.81 -20.61
CA ALA A 139 8.63 2.96 -19.71
C ALA A 139 8.88 4.25 -20.52
N VAL A 140 8.04 5.26 -20.30
CA VAL A 140 8.12 6.55 -20.98
C VAL A 140 8.02 7.67 -19.96
N PHE A 141 8.93 8.61 -20.01
CA PHE A 141 8.88 9.81 -19.18
C PHE A 141 8.13 10.93 -19.88
N TYR A 142 7.39 11.71 -19.12
CA TYR A 142 6.70 12.91 -19.59
C TYR A 142 7.00 14.09 -18.65
N TRP A 143 6.96 15.29 -19.19
CA TRP A 143 7.39 16.49 -18.48
C TRP A 143 6.26 17.49 -18.25
N THR A 144 5.20 17.44 -19.03
CA THR A 144 4.14 18.44 -19.02
C THR A 144 2.77 17.84 -18.76
N ASP A 145 1.87 18.64 -18.22
CA ASP A 145 0.47 18.28 -18.04
C ASP A 145 -0.21 17.92 -19.37
N ALA A 146 0.16 18.61 -20.45
CA ALA A 146 -0.41 18.35 -21.76
C ALA A 146 0.01 16.99 -22.34
N GLU A 147 1.26 16.61 -22.12
CA GLU A 147 1.75 15.27 -22.48
C GLU A 147 1.04 14.19 -21.68
N GLU A 148 0.88 14.35 -20.38
CA GLU A 148 0.16 13.42 -19.53
C GLU A 148 -1.26 13.18 -20.04
N ILE A 149 -2.02 14.25 -20.29
CA ILE A 149 -3.38 14.16 -20.80
C ILE A 149 -3.42 13.49 -22.17
N LYS A 150 -2.48 13.82 -23.06
CA LYS A 150 -2.35 13.19 -24.38
C LYS A 150 -2.11 11.68 -24.26
N ILE A 151 -1.22 11.26 -23.35
CA ILE A 151 -0.93 9.85 -23.10
C ILE A 151 -2.16 9.14 -22.53
N ILE A 152 -2.83 9.72 -21.53
CA ILE A 152 -4.06 9.16 -20.96
C ILE A 152 -5.09 8.92 -22.06
N ARG A 153 -5.36 9.90 -22.90
CA ARG A 153 -6.31 9.78 -24.03
C ARG A 153 -5.93 8.69 -25.00
N GLN A 154 -4.65 8.64 -25.38
CA GLN A 154 -4.13 7.66 -26.34
C GLN A 154 -4.25 6.22 -25.81
N GLU A 155 -3.85 5.98 -24.57
CA GLU A 155 -3.86 4.65 -23.99
C GLU A 155 -5.28 4.22 -23.55
N ALA A 156 -6.10 5.15 -23.07
CA ALA A 156 -7.49 4.86 -22.71
C ALA A 156 -8.37 4.41 -23.90
N ARG A 157 -8.04 4.82 -25.13
CA ARG A 157 -8.71 4.30 -26.35
C ARG A 157 -8.37 2.82 -26.63
N ARG A 158 -7.29 2.31 -26.07
CA ARG A 158 -6.78 0.94 -26.31
C ARG A 158 -7.13 -0.03 -25.20
N GLY A 159 -7.28 0.45 -23.97
CA GLY A 159 -7.59 -0.36 -22.80
C GLY A 159 -7.75 0.50 -21.56
N LYS A 160 -7.70 -0.15 -20.39
CA LYS A 160 -7.83 0.55 -19.12
C LYS A 160 -6.53 1.22 -18.71
N VAL A 161 -6.66 2.39 -18.10
CA VAL A 161 -5.55 3.23 -17.63
C VAL A 161 -5.73 3.52 -16.15
N LEU A 162 -4.68 3.33 -15.37
CA LEU A 162 -4.61 3.68 -13.95
C LEU A 162 -3.63 4.83 -13.75
N VAL A 163 -4.11 5.95 -13.18
CA VAL A 163 -3.32 7.17 -13.00
C VAL A 163 -3.15 7.45 -11.50
N PHE A 164 -1.90 7.49 -11.05
CA PHE A 164 -1.56 7.89 -9.70
C PHE A 164 -1.16 9.37 -9.66
N VAL A 165 -1.78 10.11 -8.76
CA VAL A 165 -1.51 11.53 -8.54
C VAL A 165 -1.15 11.84 -7.09
N ASP A 166 -0.42 12.95 -6.90
CA ASP A 166 0.05 13.40 -5.60
C ASP A 166 -1.03 14.09 -4.75
N ARG A 167 -2.08 14.65 -5.40
CA ARG A 167 -3.08 15.49 -4.74
C ARG A 167 -4.45 15.46 -5.41
N MET A 168 -5.49 15.71 -4.62
CA MET A 168 -6.89 15.69 -5.05
C MET A 168 -7.21 16.78 -6.09
N SER A 169 -6.57 17.95 -6.01
CA SER A 169 -6.74 19.00 -7.03
C SER A 169 -6.34 18.53 -8.43
N ARG A 170 -5.39 17.58 -8.49
CA ARG A 170 -4.99 16.98 -9.78
C ARG A 170 -6.04 16.01 -10.30
N ILE A 171 -6.70 15.25 -9.43
CA ILE A 171 -7.85 14.42 -9.83
C ILE A 171 -8.89 15.30 -10.50
N ARG A 172 -9.33 16.37 -9.83
CA ARG A 172 -10.34 17.30 -10.36
C ARG A 172 -9.95 17.89 -11.72
N LYS A 173 -8.67 18.28 -11.87
CA LYS A 173 -8.16 18.81 -13.14
C LYS A 173 -8.24 17.78 -14.27
N LEU A 174 -7.76 16.56 -14.02
CA LEU A 174 -7.77 15.48 -15.02
C LEU A 174 -9.20 15.07 -15.40
N VAL A 175 -10.10 14.96 -14.43
CA VAL A 175 -11.52 14.66 -14.70
C VAL A 175 -12.09 15.73 -15.64
N LYS A 176 -11.93 17.03 -15.31
CA LYS A 176 -12.42 18.13 -16.14
C LYS A 176 -11.90 18.10 -17.59
N GLU A 177 -10.63 17.70 -17.76
CA GLU A 177 -9.99 17.64 -19.09
C GLU A 177 -10.40 16.41 -19.92
N LEU A 178 -10.88 15.36 -19.25
CA LEU A 178 -11.14 14.06 -19.88
C LEU A 178 -12.64 13.74 -20.00
N GLU A 179 -13.50 14.38 -19.19
CA GLU A 179 -14.92 14.03 -19.07
C GLU A 179 -15.69 14.15 -20.38
N ASP A 180 -15.39 15.15 -21.21
CA ASP A 180 -16.07 15.34 -22.50
C ASP A 180 -15.86 14.15 -23.47
N GLU A 181 -14.68 13.52 -23.40
CA GLU A 181 -14.32 12.39 -24.27
C GLU A 181 -14.66 11.02 -23.64
N PHE A 182 -14.61 10.92 -22.31
CA PHE A 182 -14.77 9.68 -21.56
C PHE A 182 -15.93 9.78 -20.55
N THR A 183 -17.04 10.39 -20.96
CA THR A 183 -18.24 10.59 -20.12
C THR A 183 -18.69 9.28 -19.47
N GLY A 184 -18.74 9.27 -18.14
CA GLY A 184 -19.14 8.09 -17.34
C GLY A 184 -18.14 6.94 -17.34
N GLU A 185 -16.96 7.08 -17.98
CA GLU A 185 -15.89 6.08 -18.02
C GLU A 185 -14.71 6.39 -17.08
N ILE A 186 -14.82 7.44 -16.27
CA ILE A 186 -13.80 7.83 -15.30
C ILE A 186 -14.24 7.43 -13.89
N ALA A 187 -13.35 6.79 -13.13
CA ALA A 187 -13.51 6.54 -11.71
C ALA A 187 -12.37 7.22 -10.93
N THR A 188 -12.69 7.69 -9.74
CA THR A 188 -11.74 8.44 -8.93
C THR A 188 -11.74 7.94 -7.48
N ALA A 189 -10.57 7.88 -6.83
CA ALA A 189 -10.52 7.57 -5.41
C ALA A 189 -9.38 8.29 -4.69
N CYS A 190 -9.64 8.64 -3.45
CA CYS A 190 -8.65 9.16 -2.52
C CYS A 190 -8.81 8.48 -1.13
N SER A 191 -7.99 8.89 -0.18
CA SER A 191 -8.09 8.38 1.19
C SER A 191 -9.47 8.68 1.80
N PRO A 192 -10.19 7.67 2.33
CA PRO A 192 -11.51 7.85 2.94
C PRO A 192 -11.46 8.71 4.21
N TYR A 193 -10.28 8.94 4.77
CA TYR A 193 -10.09 9.78 5.96
C TYR A 193 -9.98 11.28 5.64
N ARG A 194 -10.05 11.66 4.36
CA ARG A 194 -10.04 13.05 3.96
C ARG A 194 -11.45 13.61 3.91
N PRO A 195 -11.69 14.86 4.36
CA PRO A 195 -13.02 15.48 4.29
C PRO A 195 -13.62 15.51 2.88
N GLU A 196 -12.74 15.68 1.89
CA GLU A 196 -13.09 15.76 0.47
C GLU A 196 -13.36 14.39 -0.17
N ALA A 197 -13.16 13.29 0.56
CA ALA A 197 -13.37 11.94 0.02
C ALA A 197 -14.78 11.72 -0.54
N ARG A 198 -15.77 12.45 -0.04
CA ARG A 198 -17.16 12.38 -0.50
C ARG A 198 -17.37 12.90 -1.93
N GLU A 199 -16.41 13.63 -2.47
CA GLU A 199 -16.45 14.15 -3.86
C GLU A 199 -15.99 13.08 -4.88
N PHE A 200 -15.42 11.97 -4.40
CA PHE A 200 -14.82 10.92 -5.22
C PHE A 200 -15.51 9.58 -4.98
N ASP A 201 -15.35 8.69 -5.94
CA ASP A 201 -15.82 7.31 -5.78
C ASP A 201 -15.07 6.63 -4.63
N GLY A 202 -15.68 5.63 -4.02
CA GLY A 202 -15.03 4.79 -3.01
C GLY A 202 -14.08 3.78 -3.62
N LEU A 203 -13.13 3.26 -2.84
CA LEU A 203 -12.22 2.21 -3.31
C LEU A 203 -12.96 0.97 -3.82
N GLU A 204 -14.09 0.60 -3.18
CA GLU A 204 -14.93 -0.52 -3.58
C GLU A 204 -15.66 -0.26 -4.91
N GLU A 205 -15.92 1.01 -5.23
CA GLU A 205 -16.54 1.42 -6.49
C GLU A 205 -15.54 1.45 -7.64
N VAL A 206 -14.27 1.68 -7.33
CA VAL A 206 -13.18 1.74 -8.31
C VAL A 206 -12.68 0.36 -8.71
N LEU A 207 -12.60 -0.56 -7.74
CA LEU A 207 -12.07 -1.90 -7.93
C LEU A 207 -13.03 -2.96 -7.41
N GLN A 208 -13.35 -3.94 -8.24
CA GLN A 208 -14.13 -5.09 -7.86
C GLN A 208 -13.42 -6.38 -8.31
N ASP A 209 -13.23 -7.32 -7.38
CA ASP A 209 -12.58 -8.62 -7.65
C ASP A 209 -11.18 -8.48 -8.31
N GLY A 210 -10.47 -7.41 -7.98
CA GLY A 210 -9.18 -7.08 -8.56
C GLY A 210 -9.23 -6.45 -9.96
N LYS A 211 -10.42 -6.09 -10.47
CA LYS A 211 -10.61 -5.46 -11.79
C LYS A 211 -11.08 -4.03 -11.63
N LEU A 212 -10.51 -3.14 -12.41
CA LEU A 212 -10.95 -1.75 -12.50
C LEU A 212 -12.32 -1.67 -13.19
N ARG A 213 -13.25 -0.92 -12.62
CA ARG A 213 -14.62 -0.83 -13.14
C ARG A 213 -14.75 0.07 -14.36
N LYS A 214 -13.89 1.07 -14.47
CA LYS A 214 -13.95 2.10 -15.52
C LYS A 214 -12.70 2.07 -16.39
N ARG A 215 -12.78 2.72 -17.52
CA ARG A 215 -11.69 2.82 -18.50
C ARG A 215 -10.51 3.63 -17.98
N ILE A 216 -10.79 4.73 -17.28
CA ILE A 216 -9.79 5.58 -16.65
C ILE A 216 -10.03 5.57 -15.15
N THR A 217 -9.03 5.25 -14.40
CA THR A 217 -9.06 5.27 -12.94
C THR A 217 -7.98 6.21 -12.43
N ILE A 218 -8.38 7.27 -11.71
CA ILE A 218 -7.47 8.29 -11.18
C ILE A 218 -7.49 8.22 -9.67
N VAL A 219 -6.34 7.94 -9.05
CA VAL A 219 -6.24 7.68 -7.61
C VAL A 219 -5.07 8.41 -6.98
N THR A 220 -5.17 8.65 -5.67
CA THR A 220 -4.02 9.06 -4.87
C THR A 220 -3.23 7.87 -4.38
N THR A 221 -2.15 8.12 -3.63
CA THR A 221 -1.24 7.10 -3.09
C THR A 221 -1.92 6.06 -2.20
N VAL A 222 -3.12 6.31 -1.67
CA VAL A 222 -3.86 5.33 -0.86
C VAL A 222 -4.11 4.01 -1.60
N PHE A 223 -4.18 4.06 -2.93
CA PHE A 223 -4.52 2.91 -3.75
C PHE A 223 -3.37 1.90 -3.92
N TYR A 224 -2.11 2.29 -3.71
CA TYR A 224 -1.01 1.34 -3.86
C TYR A 224 -0.82 0.40 -2.65
N ASN A 225 -1.37 0.74 -1.49
CA ASN A 225 -1.25 -0.08 -0.29
C ASN A 225 -2.34 -1.17 -0.25
N GLY A 226 -1.92 -2.44 -0.29
CA GLY A 226 -2.81 -3.58 -0.08
C GLY A 226 -3.75 -3.94 -1.24
N VAL A 227 -3.63 -3.30 -2.41
CA VAL A 227 -4.47 -3.57 -3.59
C VAL A 227 -3.73 -4.47 -4.58
N ASN A 228 -4.37 -5.56 -4.98
CA ASN A 228 -3.89 -6.45 -6.04
C ASN A 228 -4.77 -6.31 -7.28
N ILE A 229 -4.17 -5.93 -8.39
CA ILE A 229 -4.89 -5.70 -9.65
C ILE A 229 -4.70 -6.92 -10.56
N LYS A 230 -5.81 -7.61 -10.82
CA LYS A 230 -5.88 -8.81 -11.68
C LYS A 230 -6.63 -8.52 -12.98
N ASP A 231 -6.58 -7.27 -13.43
CA ASP A 231 -7.29 -6.81 -14.60
C ASP A 231 -6.44 -6.97 -15.86
N PRO A 232 -6.78 -7.89 -16.78
CA PRO A 232 -6.03 -8.05 -18.03
C PRO A 232 -6.20 -6.87 -18.99
N GLU A 233 -7.28 -6.09 -18.83
CA GLU A 233 -7.54 -4.91 -19.67
C GLU A 233 -6.76 -3.67 -19.21
N LEU A 234 -6.14 -3.71 -18.02
CA LEU A 234 -5.24 -2.65 -17.56
C LEU A 234 -3.93 -2.74 -18.36
N ILE A 235 -3.74 -1.83 -19.30
CA ILE A 235 -2.58 -1.79 -20.21
C ILE A 235 -1.59 -0.69 -19.86
N CYS A 236 -2.00 0.33 -19.10
CA CYS A 236 -1.13 1.46 -18.79
C CYS A 236 -1.28 1.90 -17.35
N ILE A 237 -0.16 2.13 -16.69
CA ILE A 237 -0.08 2.79 -15.39
C ILE A 237 0.70 4.09 -15.58
N ILE A 238 0.12 5.21 -15.17
CA ILE A 238 0.73 6.52 -15.20
C ILE A 238 0.96 6.98 -13.77
N SER A 239 2.16 7.37 -13.43
CA SER A 239 2.50 7.88 -12.10
C SER A 239 3.08 9.28 -12.18
N ARG A 240 2.56 10.15 -11.33
CA ARG A 240 3.09 11.49 -11.11
C ARG A 240 3.89 11.58 -9.80
N LEU A 241 4.18 10.45 -9.22
CA LEU A 241 4.91 10.35 -7.95
C LEU A 241 6.41 10.28 -8.22
N TRP A 242 7.16 11.09 -7.51
CA TRP A 242 8.62 11.18 -7.69
C TRP A 242 9.40 10.10 -6.94
N ASP A 243 8.73 9.39 -6.00
CA ASP A 243 9.39 8.37 -5.20
C ASP A 243 9.54 7.07 -6.00
N PRO A 244 10.77 6.62 -6.29
CA PRO A 244 11.01 5.39 -7.04
C PRO A 244 10.55 4.14 -6.30
N ILE A 245 10.54 4.15 -4.96
CA ILE A 245 10.06 3.04 -4.14
C ILE A 245 8.56 2.88 -4.34
N VAL A 246 7.83 3.98 -4.26
CA VAL A 246 6.37 3.99 -4.49
C VAL A 246 6.05 3.56 -5.92
N ASN A 247 6.79 4.03 -6.91
CA ASN A 247 6.59 3.62 -8.30
C ASN A 247 6.84 2.12 -8.52
N ALA A 248 7.88 1.57 -7.92
CA ALA A 248 8.14 0.12 -7.95
C ALA A 248 6.99 -0.68 -7.33
N GLN A 249 6.43 -0.21 -6.22
CA GLN A 249 5.27 -0.83 -5.58
C GLN A 249 4.00 -0.75 -6.44
N ILE A 250 3.75 0.40 -7.05
CA ILE A 250 2.62 0.60 -7.97
C ILE A 250 2.69 -0.40 -9.12
N LEU A 251 3.86 -0.55 -9.75
CA LEU A 251 4.06 -1.52 -10.83
C LEU A 251 3.82 -2.95 -10.36
N GLY A 252 4.33 -3.31 -9.19
CA GLY A 252 4.14 -4.64 -8.60
C GLY A 252 2.68 -4.99 -8.22
N ARG A 253 1.74 -4.02 -8.25
CA ARG A 253 0.32 -4.31 -7.99
C ARG A 253 -0.39 -5.01 -9.15
N LYS A 254 0.11 -4.89 -10.37
CA LYS A 254 -0.44 -5.64 -11.51
C LYS A 254 0.10 -7.07 -11.51
N GLN A 255 -0.79 -8.03 -11.39
CA GLN A 255 -0.45 -9.45 -11.26
C GLN A 255 -0.67 -10.27 -12.52
N THR A 256 -1.28 -9.72 -13.57
CA THR A 256 -1.62 -10.47 -14.78
C THR A 256 -1.49 -9.63 -16.04
N GLY A 257 -1.00 -10.24 -17.13
CA GLY A 257 -0.92 -9.64 -18.48
C GLY A 257 0.22 -8.63 -18.64
N HIS A 258 0.36 -8.11 -19.85
CA HIS A 258 1.36 -7.11 -20.21
C HIS A 258 0.93 -5.70 -19.77
N LEU A 259 1.90 -4.87 -19.43
CA LEU A 259 1.72 -3.51 -18.98
C LEU A 259 2.60 -2.56 -19.80
N ARG A 260 1.99 -1.55 -20.39
CA ARG A 260 2.70 -0.36 -20.81
C ARG A 260 2.77 0.59 -19.64
N SER A 261 3.96 0.86 -19.16
CA SER A 261 4.17 1.77 -18.05
C SER A 261 4.58 3.14 -18.56
N VAL A 262 3.99 4.18 -17.97
CA VAL A 262 4.37 5.57 -18.21
C VAL A 262 4.62 6.23 -16.86
N LEU A 263 5.84 6.69 -16.62
CA LEU A 263 6.29 7.27 -15.37
C LEU A 263 6.51 8.77 -15.48
#